data_e6f79d75a216007cd524a83232835e06
#
_entry.id   e6f79d75a216007cd524a83232835e06
#
_cell.length_a   1.000
_cell.length_b   1.000
_cell.length_c   1.000
_cell.angle_alpha   90.00
_cell.angle_beta   90.00
_cell.angle_gamma   90.00
#
_symmetry.space_group_name_H-M   'P 1'
#
loop_
_entity.id
_entity.type
_entity.pdbx_description
1 polymer ?
#
loop_
_entity_poly.entity_id
_entity_poly.type
_entity_poly.pdbx_seq_one_letter_code
_entity_poly.pdbx_strand_id
1 'polypeptide(L)'
;MTPVASADVPDTDDPEPSERSGTDERSCSDPGPWWHPGANVRRVTSATKQVEKRLARQPMARMTLAVPRTARFVVGEMLGEDVPGVPSARLTPALVGHVLMDESIMAIAIGPNRFPRRADYPRVADELSRAHDLFSERGWLDDPASYHQDPPPLEEPAVTKGWALGHAYERLWWPSGYTPHLGVPGTDRWLAFESNRTASAWVLRHRDGPRPWVVCVHGFGTGSVFMDLFAFRAAHLHEQLGVNVAAIVLPVHGARRPSRLSGEEFLGFEFMNSVHGLTQAVWDVRRLLSWVRRQDPTALGVFGVSLGGMVTGLVSAFEPDLDMALTGIPIVDFPGLIEHHAPRHLQMRSIEHNILNGTAQDVHKVVSPLAMAPVTRPDSRAIFAGLGDRLATTDQARRLWEHWDEPETCWFAGNHVGYLWSDTVWQFVDHVFQSRGLTA
;
A
#
# COMPACT_ATOMS: atom_id res chain seq x y z
N MET A 1 -41.23 -51.24 -4.51
CA MET A 1 -40.87 -52.66 -4.58
C MET A 1 -39.51 -52.78 -3.92
N THR A 2 -39.52 -53.11 -2.68
CA THR A 2 -38.46 -53.74 -1.87
C THR A 2 -38.29 -55.21 -2.30
N PRO A 3 -37.30 -56.03 -1.88
CA PRO A 3 -36.43 -55.93 -0.67
C PRO A 3 -35.01 -56.49 -0.81
N VAL A 4 -34.10 -56.22 0.22
CA VAL A 4 -33.53 -57.14 1.24
C VAL A 4 -32.39 -58.05 0.74
N ALA A 5 -31.26 -58.32 1.35
CA ALA A 5 -30.80 -58.58 2.72
C ALA A 5 -29.24 -58.57 2.69
N SER A 6 -28.53 -58.14 3.71
CA SER A 6 -28.12 -58.68 5.02
C SER A 6 -26.99 -59.69 5.02
N ALA A 7 -26.06 -59.41 5.98
CA ALA A 7 -25.29 -60.25 6.87
C ALA A 7 -23.96 -60.86 6.28
N ASP A 8 -22.82 -60.97 6.96
CA ASP A 8 -22.54 -61.31 8.36
C ASP A 8 -21.08 -60.99 8.71
N VAL A 9 -20.86 -60.71 9.99
CA VAL A 9 -19.59 -60.77 10.75
C VAL A 9 -19.45 -62.18 11.32
N PRO A 10 -18.25 -62.75 11.58
CA PRO A 10 -17.70 -62.83 12.91
C PRO A 10 -16.16 -62.69 12.96
N ASP A 11 -15.57 -62.08 13.91
CA ASP A 11 -15.29 -62.32 15.38
C ASP A 11 -14.12 -63.25 15.68
N THR A 12 -13.28 -62.78 16.68
CA THR A 12 -12.31 -63.49 17.55
C THR A 12 -10.98 -63.94 16.95
N ASP A 13 -9.78 -63.65 17.53
CA ASP A 13 -9.27 -63.95 18.87
C ASP A 13 -7.88 -63.35 19.08
N ASP A 14 -7.68 -62.75 20.27
CA ASP A 14 -6.40 -62.63 20.96
C ASP A 14 -5.92 -63.97 21.48
N PRO A 15 -4.60 -64.20 21.73
CA PRO A 15 -4.11 -64.10 23.12
C PRO A 15 -2.66 -63.61 23.31
N GLU A 16 -2.48 -62.87 24.41
CA GLU A 16 -1.25 -62.80 25.24
C GLU A 16 -1.00 -64.11 26.00
N PRO A 17 0.09 -64.17 26.85
CA PRO A 17 1.49 -63.72 26.91
C PRO A 17 2.50 -64.83 27.23
N SER A 18 3.81 -64.54 27.25
CA SER A 18 4.73 -65.30 28.11
C SER A 18 6.02 -64.56 28.50
N GLU A 19 6.21 -64.51 29.78
CA GLU A 19 7.40 -64.12 30.56
C GLU A 19 8.64 -64.96 30.32
N ARG A 20 9.81 -64.33 30.54
CA ARG A 20 10.89 -64.67 31.53
C ARG A 20 12.22 -64.12 31.08
N SER A 21 12.79 -63.32 31.91
CA SER A 21 13.75 -63.41 32.98
C SER A 21 15.21 -63.27 32.57
N GLY A 22 15.84 -62.28 33.17
CA GLY A 22 17.01 -62.34 34.01
C GLY A 22 18.30 -61.93 33.30
N THR A 23 19.00 -61.00 33.77
CA THR A 23 19.94 -60.99 34.86
C THR A 23 20.66 -59.65 34.97
N ASP A 24 20.84 -59.26 36.17
CA ASP A 24 21.58 -58.14 36.75
C ASP A 24 23.07 -58.15 36.35
N GLU A 25 23.60 -57.00 35.89
CA GLU A 25 25.01 -56.67 36.10
C GLU A 25 25.16 -55.16 36.24
N ARG A 26 25.38 -54.73 37.47
CA ARG A 26 25.84 -53.39 37.86
C ARG A 26 27.31 -53.24 37.46
N SER A 27 27.61 -52.26 36.69
CA SER A 27 28.92 -51.66 36.54
C SER A 27 28.86 -50.18 36.78
N CYS A 28 29.52 -49.75 37.83
CA CYS A 28 29.75 -48.35 38.23
C CYS A 28 30.66 -47.62 37.28
N SER A 29 30.47 -46.27 37.32
CA SER A 29 31.44 -45.21 37.00
C SER A 29 31.51 -44.72 35.59
N ASP A 30 30.96 -43.51 35.35
CA ASP A 30 31.79 -42.31 35.19
C ASP A 30 30.86 -41.03 35.08
N PRO A 31 31.06 -39.95 35.85
CA PRO A 31 30.36 -38.72 35.65
C PRO A 31 31.08 -37.91 34.55
N GLY A 32 30.66 -38.07 33.31
CA GLY A 32 31.11 -37.24 32.19
C GLY A 32 30.65 -35.78 32.31
N PRO A 33 31.38 -34.85 31.76
CA PRO A 33 31.33 -33.44 32.12
C PRO A 33 30.02 -32.76 31.74
N TRP A 34 29.50 -31.97 32.67
CA TRP A 34 28.27 -31.16 32.65
C TRP A 34 28.31 -29.99 31.66
N TRP A 35 28.96 -30.09 30.51
CA TRP A 35 29.05 -28.97 29.55
C TRP A 35 28.90 -29.45 28.10
N HIS A 36 27.65 -29.44 27.61
CA HIS A 36 27.37 -29.43 26.19
C HIS A 36 26.94 -28.00 25.76
N PRO A 37 27.81 -27.21 25.08
CA PRO A 37 27.50 -25.86 24.64
C PRO A 37 26.32 -25.78 23.65
N GLY A 38 26.02 -26.88 22.93
CA GLY A 38 24.97 -26.92 21.91
C GLY A 38 23.54 -27.00 22.44
N ALA A 39 23.31 -27.49 23.64
CA ALA A 39 21.96 -27.63 24.20
C ALA A 39 21.42 -26.30 24.77
N ASN A 40 22.32 -25.50 25.34
CA ASN A 40 21.94 -24.18 25.89
C ASN A 40 21.71 -23.13 24.81
N VAL A 41 22.46 -23.15 23.70
CA VAL A 41 22.26 -22.26 22.55
C VAL A 41 20.91 -22.54 21.86
N ARG A 42 20.51 -23.82 21.74
CA ARG A 42 19.19 -24.19 21.19
C ARG A 42 18.02 -23.80 22.10
N ARG A 43 18.19 -23.86 23.44
CA ARG A 43 17.16 -23.42 24.39
C ARG A 43 17.02 -21.91 24.45
N VAL A 44 18.11 -21.15 24.38
CA VAL A 44 18.09 -19.68 24.34
C VAL A 44 17.48 -19.17 23.02
N THR A 45 17.83 -19.80 21.89
CA THR A 45 17.24 -19.43 20.59
C THR A 45 15.77 -19.84 20.47
N SER A 46 15.31 -20.89 21.15
CA SER A 46 13.88 -21.22 21.15
C SER A 46 13.06 -20.36 22.10
N ALA A 47 13.63 -19.95 23.23
CA ALA A 47 13.00 -19.04 24.19
C ALA A 47 12.90 -17.63 23.62
N THR A 48 13.93 -17.10 22.94
CA THR A 48 13.88 -15.82 22.24
C THR A 48 12.86 -15.84 21.11
N LYS A 49 12.78 -16.91 20.31
CA LYS A 49 11.74 -17.07 19.28
C LYS A 49 10.32 -17.17 19.85
N GLN A 50 10.15 -17.73 21.04
CA GLN A 50 8.83 -17.78 21.69
C GLN A 50 8.44 -16.44 22.32
N VAL A 51 9.41 -15.67 22.85
CA VAL A 51 9.20 -14.30 23.36
C VAL A 51 8.89 -13.36 22.19
N GLU A 52 9.63 -13.43 21.09
CA GLU A 52 9.33 -12.68 19.86
C GLU A 52 7.94 -13.00 19.31
N LYS A 53 7.52 -14.27 19.30
CA LYS A 53 6.16 -14.66 18.89
C LYS A 53 5.06 -14.17 19.85
N ARG A 54 5.33 -14.06 21.16
CA ARG A 54 4.38 -13.51 22.13
C ARG A 54 4.31 -11.99 22.04
N LEU A 55 5.45 -11.31 21.91
CA LEU A 55 5.55 -9.88 21.68
C LEU A 55 4.86 -9.47 20.37
N ALA A 56 5.03 -10.26 19.31
CA ALA A 56 4.36 -10.04 18.03
C ALA A 56 2.83 -10.12 18.10
N ARG A 57 2.25 -10.73 19.13
CA ARG A 57 0.79 -10.88 19.30
C ARG A 57 0.12 -9.75 20.08
N GLN A 58 0.87 -8.89 20.76
CA GLN A 58 0.32 -7.79 21.58
C GLN A 58 0.68 -6.43 20.93
N PRO A 59 -0.30 -5.61 20.51
CA PRO A 59 -0.04 -4.33 19.87
C PRO A 59 0.87 -3.41 20.70
N MET A 60 0.63 -3.33 22.00
CA MET A 60 1.44 -2.52 22.91
C MET A 60 2.91 -3.00 23.02
N ALA A 61 3.15 -4.29 22.98
CA ALA A 61 4.51 -4.83 23.04
C ALA A 61 5.30 -4.61 21.73
N ARG A 62 4.62 -4.37 20.60
CA ARG A 62 5.27 -4.01 19.34
C ARG A 62 5.73 -2.55 19.31
N MET A 63 5.05 -1.67 20.03
CA MET A 63 5.50 -0.28 20.16
C MET A 63 6.89 -0.17 20.78
N THR A 64 7.34 -1.18 21.56
CA THR A 64 8.73 -1.21 22.06
C THR A 64 9.77 -1.35 20.94
N LEU A 65 9.38 -1.83 19.76
CA LEU A 65 10.26 -1.89 18.59
C LEU A 65 10.43 -0.54 17.89
N ALA A 66 9.54 0.40 18.13
CA ALA A 66 9.63 1.74 17.56
C ALA A 66 10.87 2.49 18.08
N VAL A 67 11.21 2.33 19.37
CA VAL A 67 12.36 3.00 19.98
C VAL A 67 13.70 2.61 19.33
N PRO A 68 14.08 1.33 19.21
CA PRO A 68 15.35 0.97 18.55
C PRO A 68 15.36 1.31 17.05
N ARG A 69 14.22 1.30 16.36
CA ARG A 69 14.13 1.72 14.97
C ARG A 69 14.33 3.23 14.82
N THR A 70 13.73 4.03 15.70
CA THR A 70 13.96 5.47 15.77
C THR A 70 15.43 5.77 16.07
N ALA A 71 16.06 5.08 17.04
CA ALA A 71 17.47 5.23 17.32
C ALA A 71 18.35 4.90 16.12
N ARG A 72 18.02 3.85 15.36
CA ARG A 72 18.73 3.51 14.13
C ARG A 72 18.60 4.61 13.07
N PHE A 73 17.43 5.22 12.91
CA PHE A 73 17.25 6.38 12.04
C PHE A 73 18.17 7.53 12.47
N VAL A 74 18.14 7.92 13.75
CA VAL A 74 18.98 9.02 14.27
C VAL A 74 20.48 8.75 14.01
N VAL A 75 20.95 7.53 14.27
CA VAL A 75 22.34 7.14 13.99
C VAL A 75 22.63 7.17 12.49
N GLY A 76 21.71 6.71 11.66
CA GLY A 76 21.83 6.75 10.20
C GLY A 76 22.00 8.19 9.68
N GLU A 77 21.14 9.11 10.15
CA GLU A 77 21.24 10.54 9.79
C GLU A 77 22.52 11.22 10.31
N MET A 78 23.03 10.79 11.47
CA MET A 78 24.30 11.31 12.00
C MET A 78 25.54 10.80 11.24
N LEU A 79 25.47 9.62 10.66
CA LEU A 79 26.58 8.95 9.96
C LEU A 79 26.35 8.88 8.45
N GLY A 80 25.17 9.28 7.97
CA GLY A 80 24.77 9.21 6.59
C GLY A 80 25.55 10.17 5.71
N GLU A 81 25.74 9.78 4.46
CA GLU A 81 26.26 10.66 3.41
C GLU A 81 25.11 11.54 2.88
N ASP A 82 25.43 12.76 2.47
CA ASP A 82 24.47 13.63 1.82
C ASP A 82 23.95 12.97 0.52
N VAL A 83 22.64 12.87 0.39
CA VAL A 83 21.99 12.35 -0.81
C VAL A 83 21.77 13.53 -1.76
N PRO A 84 22.30 13.51 -2.99
CA PRO A 84 22.10 14.60 -3.94
C PRO A 84 20.60 14.91 -4.14
N GLY A 85 20.25 16.20 -4.11
CA GLY A 85 18.89 16.66 -4.31
C GLY A 85 17.94 16.53 -3.11
N VAL A 86 18.35 15.84 -2.05
CA VAL A 86 17.56 15.72 -0.80
C VAL A 86 18.26 16.49 0.32
N PRO A 87 17.63 17.48 0.95
CA PRO A 87 18.22 18.17 2.09
C PRO A 87 18.48 17.24 3.26
N SER A 88 19.63 17.39 3.91
CA SER A 88 19.94 16.64 5.13
C SER A 88 18.94 16.97 6.22
N ALA A 89 18.40 15.95 6.87
CA ALA A 89 17.44 16.13 7.95
C ALA A 89 18.14 16.72 9.20
N ARG A 90 17.75 17.92 9.62
CA ARG A 90 18.20 18.46 10.90
C ARG A 90 17.54 17.66 12.03
N LEU A 91 18.35 16.91 12.77
CA LEU A 91 17.90 16.15 13.93
C LEU A 91 17.44 17.09 15.05
N THR A 92 16.14 17.30 15.13
CA THR A 92 15.47 18.03 16.21
C THR A 92 14.64 17.05 17.06
N PRO A 93 14.35 17.39 18.35
CA PRO A 93 13.44 16.58 19.17
C PRO A 93 12.07 16.36 18.50
N ALA A 94 11.57 17.36 17.75
CA ALA A 94 10.33 17.26 17.01
C ALA A 94 10.41 16.20 15.89
N LEU A 95 11.48 16.21 15.08
CA LEU A 95 11.68 15.21 14.01
C LEU A 95 11.81 13.79 14.58
N VAL A 96 12.56 13.62 15.68
CA VAL A 96 12.67 12.32 16.37
C VAL A 96 11.31 11.85 16.89
N GLY A 97 10.49 12.76 17.42
CA GLY A 97 9.11 12.47 17.84
C GLY A 97 8.22 12.05 16.66
N HIS A 98 8.35 12.70 15.51
CA HIS A 98 7.66 12.35 14.26
C HIS A 98 8.07 10.96 13.75
N VAL A 99 9.35 10.64 13.73
CA VAL A 99 9.87 9.32 13.36
C VAL A 99 9.34 8.24 14.31
N LEU A 100 9.35 8.49 15.62
CA LEU A 100 8.81 7.57 16.62
C LEU A 100 7.30 7.31 16.41
N MET A 101 6.55 8.33 16.00
CA MET A 101 5.13 8.20 15.67
C MET A 101 4.91 7.27 14.49
N ASP A 102 5.63 7.45 13.39
CA ASP A 102 5.54 6.58 12.21
C ASP A 102 5.92 5.13 12.55
N GLU A 103 7.02 4.92 13.25
CA GLU A 103 7.44 3.57 13.67
C GLU A 103 6.39 2.92 14.58
N SER A 104 5.68 3.71 15.39
CA SER A 104 4.58 3.23 16.24
C SER A 104 3.35 2.85 15.40
N ILE A 105 2.99 3.66 14.41
CA ILE A 105 1.91 3.37 13.45
C ILE A 105 2.22 2.07 12.72
N MET A 106 3.44 1.90 12.21
CA MET A 106 3.87 0.68 11.53
C MET A 106 3.83 -0.54 12.46
N ALA A 107 4.29 -0.40 13.70
CA ALA A 107 4.25 -1.49 14.69
C ALA A 107 2.81 -1.96 14.98
N ILE A 108 1.83 -1.06 14.93
CA ILE A 108 0.41 -1.38 15.09
C ILE A 108 -0.16 -1.96 13.79
N ALA A 109 0.15 -1.35 12.65
CA ALA A 109 -0.40 -1.73 11.34
C ALA A 109 0.05 -3.12 10.88
N ILE A 110 1.33 -3.48 11.11
CA ILE A 110 1.87 -4.81 10.77
C ILE A 110 1.53 -5.81 11.88
N GLY A 111 0.28 -6.26 11.92
CA GLY A 111 -0.19 -7.26 12.87
C GLY A 111 0.10 -8.70 12.44
N PRO A 112 0.25 -9.68 13.41
CA PRO A 112 0.53 -11.07 13.08
C PRO A 112 -0.58 -11.76 12.28
N ASN A 113 -1.79 -11.26 12.30
CA ASN A 113 -2.91 -11.78 11.48
C ASN A 113 -2.74 -11.45 9.98
N ARG A 114 -1.81 -10.56 9.65
CA ARG A 114 -1.45 -10.21 8.27
C ARG A 114 -0.24 -10.96 7.73
N PHE A 115 0.39 -11.80 8.57
CA PHE A 115 1.52 -12.60 8.12
C PHE A 115 1.02 -13.79 7.29
N PRO A 116 1.67 -14.05 6.12
CA PRO A 116 1.32 -15.16 5.26
C PRO A 116 1.53 -16.49 6.00
N ARG A 117 0.65 -17.45 5.74
CA ARG A 117 0.79 -18.84 6.21
C ARG A 117 1.84 -19.54 5.35
N ARG A 118 2.38 -20.64 5.84
CA ARG A 118 3.38 -21.41 5.07
C ARG A 118 2.86 -21.87 3.71
N ALA A 119 1.58 -22.20 3.60
CA ALA A 119 0.95 -22.64 2.36
C ALA A 119 0.73 -21.49 1.35
N ASP A 120 0.78 -20.22 1.79
CA ASP A 120 0.56 -19.06 0.90
C ASP A 120 1.79 -18.81 0.01
N TYR A 121 3.00 -19.11 0.49
CA TYR A 121 4.23 -18.82 -0.25
C TYR A 121 4.34 -19.53 -1.61
N PRO A 122 4.18 -20.89 -1.71
CA PRO A 122 4.23 -21.54 -3.01
C PRO A 122 3.14 -21.06 -3.96
N ARG A 123 1.94 -20.79 -3.45
CA ARG A 123 0.82 -20.31 -4.26
C ARG A 123 1.08 -18.91 -4.82
N VAL A 124 1.55 -17.98 -3.97
CA VAL A 124 1.88 -16.61 -4.40
C VAL A 124 3.07 -16.59 -5.35
N ALA A 125 4.07 -17.44 -5.10
CA ALA A 125 5.21 -17.60 -6.02
C ALA A 125 4.78 -18.11 -7.39
N ASP A 126 3.90 -19.13 -7.45
CA ASP A 126 3.33 -19.65 -8.70
C ASP A 126 2.49 -18.57 -9.43
N GLU A 127 1.69 -17.82 -8.68
CA GLU A 127 0.87 -16.74 -9.23
C GLU A 127 1.75 -15.62 -9.84
N LEU A 128 2.82 -15.22 -9.17
CA LEU A 128 3.79 -14.25 -9.67
C LEU A 128 4.59 -14.77 -10.88
N SER A 129 5.01 -16.04 -10.86
CA SER A 129 5.71 -16.64 -12.00
C SER A 129 4.82 -16.64 -13.25
N ARG A 130 3.57 -17.08 -13.12
CA ARG A 130 2.61 -17.07 -14.24
C ARG A 130 2.31 -15.64 -14.72
N ALA A 131 2.25 -14.67 -13.81
CA ALA A 131 2.08 -13.28 -14.19
C ALA A 131 3.29 -12.76 -14.96
N HIS A 132 4.50 -13.04 -14.47
CA HIS A 132 5.75 -12.66 -15.13
C HIS A 132 5.84 -13.22 -16.56
N ASP A 133 5.56 -14.53 -16.73
CA ASP A 133 5.61 -15.18 -18.03
C ASP A 133 4.58 -14.56 -18.99
N LEU A 134 3.34 -14.37 -18.54
CA LEU A 134 2.29 -13.72 -19.33
C LEU A 134 2.64 -12.27 -19.70
N PHE A 135 3.17 -11.50 -18.74
CA PHE A 135 3.51 -10.09 -18.97
C PHE A 135 4.69 -9.94 -19.92
N SER A 136 5.68 -10.86 -19.83
CA SER A 136 6.79 -10.95 -20.77
C SER A 136 6.29 -11.33 -22.19
N GLU A 137 5.44 -12.36 -22.31
CA GLU A 137 4.86 -12.79 -23.59
C GLU A 137 4.07 -11.68 -24.28
N ARG A 138 3.36 -10.86 -23.50
CA ARG A 138 2.56 -9.73 -24.01
C ARG A 138 3.36 -8.46 -24.24
N GLY A 139 4.65 -8.43 -23.89
CA GLY A 139 5.51 -7.25 -23.98
C GLY A 139 5.24 -6.19 -22.92
N TRP A 140 4.42 -6.48 -21.91
CA TRP A 140 4.05 -5.51 -20.87
C TRP A 140 5.19 -5.21 -19.89
N LEU A 141 6.22 -6.06 -19.81
CA LEU A 141 7.42 -5.77 -19.01
C LEU A 141 8.36 -4.78 -19.70
N ASP A 142 8.33 -4.72 -21.04
CA ASP A 142 9.13 -3.81 -21.85
C ASP A 142 8.42 -2.47 -22.09
N ASP A 143 7.09 -2.51 -22.22
CA ASP A 143 6.20 -1.35 -22.32
C ASP A 143 5.08 -1.43 -21.26
N PRO A 144 5.37 -1.08 -19.99
CA PRO A 144 4.41 -1.17 -18.91
C PRO A 144 3.13 -0.34 -19.12
N ALA A 145 3.22 0.76 -19.84
CA ALA A 145 2.05 1.60 -20.13
C ALA A 145 0.99 0.86 -20.96
N SER A 146 1.42 -0.03 -21.87
CA SER A 146 0.51 -0.83 -22.71
C SER A 146 -0.33 -1.86 -21.95
N TYR A 147 0.00 -2.12 -20.68
CA TYR A 147 -0.83 -2.92 -19.78
C TYR A 147 -2.14 -2.21 -19.40
N HIS A 148 -2.16 -0.88 -19.40
CA HIS A 148 -3.33 -0.11 -19.00
C HIS A 148 -4.30 0.05 -20.18
N GLN A 149 -5.55 -0.32 -19.93
CA GLN A 149 -6.62 -0.13 -20.90
C GLN A 149 -7.15 1.30 -20.83
N ASP A 150 -7.63 1.83 -21.97
CA ASP A 150 -8.33 3.10 -21.98
C ASP A 150 -9.77 2.92 -21.47
N PRO A 151 -10.14 3.64 -20.40
CA PRO A 151 -11.48 3.53 -19.86
C PRO A 151 -12.50 4.30 -20.73
N PRO A 152 -13.75 3.79 -20.85
CA PRO A 152 -14.80 4.57 -21.48
C PRO A 152 -15.11 5.83 -20.64
N PRO A 153 -15.51 6.92 -21.25
CA PRO A 153 -15.91 8.13 -20.53
C PRO A 153 -17.00 7.85 -19.49
N LEU A 154 -16.91 8.55 -18.35
CA LEU A 154 -17.97 8.54 -17.34
C LEU A 154 -19.02 9.58 -17.70
N GLU A 155 -20.19 9.15 -18.15
CA GLU A 155 -21.23 10.08 -18.62
C GLU A 155 -22.11 10.61 -17.49
N GLU A 156 -22.87 9.76 -16.84
CA GLU A 156 -23.87 10.15 -15.85
C GLU A 156 -23.72 9.33 -14.57
N PRO A 157 -22.86 9.75 -13.62
CA PRO A 157 -22.84 9.11 -12.32
C PRO A 157 -24.13 9.41 -11.56
N ALA A 158 -24.60 8.45 -10.77
CA ALA A 158 -25.67 8.71 -9.83
C ALA A 158 -25.18 9.64 -8.72
N VAL A 159 -26.06 10.54 -8.25
CA VAL A 159 -25.71 11.58 -7.27
C VAL A 159 -26.61 11.49 -6.05
N THR A 160 -25.99 11.51 -4.89
CA THR A 160 -26.67 11.72 -3.60
C THR A 160 -26.03 12.89 -2.87
N LYS A 161 -26.80 13.57 -2.01
CA LYS A 161 -26.28 14.71 -1.22
C LYS A 161 -26.06 14.31 0.21
N GLY A 162 -25.06 14.90 0.84
CA GLY A 162 -24.73 14.69 2.23
C GLY A 162 -24.15 15.94 2.89
N TRP A 163 -23.78 15.83 4.16
CA TRP A 163 -23.18 16.88 4.94
C TRP A 163 -22.02 16.32 5.78
N ALA A 164 -20.85 16.92 5.67
CA ALA A 164 -19.68 16.55 6.45
C ALA A 164 -18.76 17.76 6.67
N LEU A 165 -18.09 17.84 7.82
CA LEU A 165 -17.13 18.89 8.17
C LEU A 165 -17.66 20.32 7.98
N GLY A 166 -18.97 20.54 8.18
CA GLY A 166 -19.57 21.86 7.99
C GLY A 166 -19.95 22.22 6.54
N HIS A 167 -19.79 21.26 5.59
CA HIS A 167 -20.05 21.49 4.16
C HIS A 167 -21.07 20.51 3.60
N ALA A 168 -21.93 21.01 2.69
CA ALA A 168 -22.73 20.15 1.83
C ALA A 168 -21.82 19.54 0.75
N TYR A 169 -21.94 18.24 0.55
CA TYR A 169 -21.23 17.54 -0.51
C TYR A 169 -22.18 16.72 -1.38
N GLU A 170 -21.74 16.44 -2.61
CA GLU A 170 -22.36 15.46 -3.50
C GLU A 170 -21.53 14.16 -3.43
N ARG A 171 -22.20 13.01 -3.30
CA ARG A 171 -21.59 11.72 -3.52
C ARG A 171 -21.95 11.26 -4.91
N LEU A 172 -20.95 11.16 -5.77
CA LEU A 172 -21.07 10.49 -7.06
C LEU A 172 -20.80 8.99 -6.87
N TRP A 173 -21.53 8.14 -7.62
CA TRP A 173 -21.25 6.73 -7.69
C TRP A 173 -21.64 6.16 -9.05
N TRP A 174 -20.86 5.18 -9.53
CA TRP A 174 -21.01 4.58 -10.85
C TRP A 174 -20.45 3.16 -10.87
N PRO A 175 -20.89 2.28 -11.79
CA PRO A 175 -20.22 1.01 -12.05
C PRO A 175 -18.78 1.27 -12.51
N SER A 176 -17.78 0.70 -11.85
CA SER A 176 -16.37 0.84 -12.26
C SER A 176 -16.15 0.34 -13.69
N GLY A 177 -16.76 -0.81 -14.02
CA GLY A 177 -16.63 -1.43 -15.34
C GLY A 177 -15.23 -1.96 -15.62
N TYR A 178 -14.30 -1.87 -14.66
CA TYR A 178 -12.96 -2.44 -14.82
C TYR A 178 -13.01 -3.96 -14.88
N THR A 179 -12.31 -4.51 -15.85
CA THR A 179 -12.10 -5.94 -16.02
C THR A 179 -10.62 -6.20 -16.31
N PRO A 180 -9.92 -7.00 -15.51
CA PRO A 180 -8.54 -7.37 -15.80
C PRO A 180 -8.40 -8.03 -17.17
N HIS A 181 -7.20 -7.97 -17.77
CA HIS A 181 -6.92 -8.70 -19.00
C HIS A 181 -7.10 -10.21 -18.82
N LEU A 182 -7.52 -10.86 -19.88
CA LEU A 182 -7.72 -12.31 -19.91
C LEU A 182 -6.42 -13.07 -19.56
N GLY A 183 -6.52 -13.98 -18.61
CA GLY A 183 -5.42 -14.84 -18.19
C GLY A 183 -4.53 -14.24 -17.09
N VAL A 184 -4.72 -12.97 -16.70
CA VAL A 184 -3.95 -12.39 -15.60
C VAL A 184 -4.27 -13.09 -14.28
N PRO A 185 -3.27 -13.62 -13.56
CA PRO A 185 -3.49 -14.31 -12.30
C PRO A 185 -4.21 -13.45 -11.25
N GLY A 186 -5.01 -14.08 -10.38
CA GLY A 186 -5.77 -13.37 -9.34
C GLY A 186 -7.07 -12.72 -9.84
N THR A 187 -7.38 -12.74 -11.13
CA THR A 187 -8.59 -12.12 -11.72
C THR A 187 -9.88 -12.58 -11.05
N ASP A 188 -10.08 -13.88 -10.87
CA ASP A 188 -11.32 -14.42 -10.26
C ASP A 188 -11.47 -13.94 -8.81
N ARG A 189 -10.36 -13.93 -8.05
CA ARG A 189 -10.33 -13.40 -6.67
C ARG A 189 -10.67 -11.91 -6.65
N TRP A 190 -10.12 -11.12 -7.56
CA TRP A 190 -10.37 -9.69 -7.67
C TRP A 190 -11.82 -9.38 -8.03
N LEU A 191 -12.37 -10.07 -9.02
CA LEU A 191 -13.75 -9.90 -9.47
C LEU A 191 -14.79 -10.41 -8.48
N ALA A 192 -14.41 -11.29 -7.54
CA ALA A 192 -15.25 -11.74 -6.45
C ALA A 192 -15.51 -10.65 -5.38
N PHE A 193 -14.73 -9.55 -5.38
CA PHE A 193 -14.97 -8.41 -4.49
C PHE A 193 -16.15 -7.56 -4.98
N GLU A 194 -17.38 -8.00 -4.73
CA GLU A 194 -18.60 -7.35 -5.23
C GLU A 194 -18.72 -5.88 -4.83
N SER A 195 -18.36 -5.54 -3.58
CA SER A 195 -18.36 -4.15 -3.10
C SER A 195 -17.42 -3.24 -3.91
N ASN A 196 -16.38 -3.81 -4.54
CA ASN A 196 -15.43 -3.08 -5.34
C ASN A 196 -15.91 -2.72 -6.75
N ARG A 197 -17.01 -3.30 -7.21
CA ARG A 197 -17.59 -3.06 -8.55
C ARG A 197 -18.17 -1.66 -8.70
N THR A 198 -18.48 -0.97 -7.59
CA THR A 198 -19.01 0.39 -7.61
C THR A 198 -17.96 1.39 -7.19
N ALA A 199 -17.57 2.28 -8.10
CA ALA A 199 -16.70 3.42 -7.80
C ALA A 199 -17.51 4.60 -7.26
N SER A 200 -16.88 5.47 -6.48
CA SER A 200 -17.52 6.67 -5.93
C SER A 200 -16.52 7.78 -5.64
N ALA A 201 -17.03 9.02 -5.60
CA ALA A 201 -16.27 10.19 -5.21
C ALA A 201 -17.12 11.15 -4.35
N TRP A 202 -16.47 11.90 -3.47
CA TRP A 202 -17.05 13.00 -2.68
C TRP A 202 -16.75 14.30 -3.41
N VAL A 203 -17.74 15.13 -3.68
CA VAL A 203 -17.59 16.35 -4.48
C VAL A 203 -18.04 17.57 -3.70
N LEU A 204 -17.15 18.55 -3.58
CA LEU A 204 -17.48 19.94 -3.21
C LEU A 204 -17.45 20.77 -4.49
N ARG A 205 -18.58 21.38 -4.85
CA ARG A 205 -18.72 22.07 -6.13
C ARG A 205 -19.41 23.43 -6.00
N HIS A 206 -18.76 24.47 -6.51
CA HIS A 206 -19.37 25.75 -6.79
C HIS A 206 -20.37 25.64 -7.95
N ARG A 207 -21.38 26.51 -7.96
CA ARG A 207 -22.41 26.52 -9.01
C ARG A 207 -22.59 27.90 -9.67
N ASP A 208 -21.66 28.79 -9.40
CA ASP A 208 -21.67 30.19 -9.80
C ASP A 208 -20.82 30.50 -11.06
N GLY A 209 -20.40 29.49 -11.79
CA GLY A 209 -19.65 29.58 -13.03
C GLY A 209 -18.56 28.50 -13.20
N PRO A 210 -17.80 28.58 -14.31
CA PRO A 210 -16.63 27.71 -14.48
C PRO A 210 -15.58 27.97 -13.41
N ARG A 211 -14.99 26.89 -12.90
CA ARG A 211 -13.99 26.93 -11.83
C ARG A 211 -12.91 25.89 -12.09
N PRO A 212 -11.71 26.05 -11.52
CA PRO A 212 -10.74 24.97 -11.55
C PRO A 212 -11.22 23.75 -10.75
N TRP A 213 -10.74 22.57 -11.15
CA TRP A 213 -11.07 21.30 -10.50
C TRP A 213 -9.81 20.57 -10.06
N VAL A 214 -9.90 19.91 -8.91
CA VAL A 214 -8.89 18.96 -8.47
C VAL A 214 -9.53 17.61 -8.14
N VAL A 215 -8.95 16.54 -8.69
CA VAL A 215 -9.25 15.16 -8.27
C VAL A 215 -8.27 14.77 -7.17
N CYS A 216 -8.79 14.59 -5.96
CA CYS A 216 -8.01 14.16 -4.80
C CYS A 216 -8.01 12.64 -4.68
N VAL A 217 -6.82 12.03 -4.53
CA VAL A 217 -6.61 10.59 -4.45
C VAL A 217 -5.99 10.23 -3.10
N HIS A 218 -6.79 9.60 -2.25
CA HIS A 218 -6.43 9.36 -0.85
C HIS A 218 -5.37 8.27 -0.65
N GLY A 219 -4.77 8.24 0.55
CA GLY A 219 -3.82 7.22 0.98
C GLY A 219 -4.48 5.92 1.44
N PHE A 220 -3.64 4.96 1.81
CA PHE A 220 -4.06 3.68 2.37
C PHE A 220 -4.87 3.86 3.67
N GLY A 221 -5.90 3.02 3.85
CA GLY A 221 -6.66 2.95 5.10
C GLY A 221 -7.81 3.97 5.23
N THR A 222 -7.94 4.90 4.29
CA THR A 222 -8.99 5.94 4.25
C THR A 222 -10.16 5.53 3.33
N GLY A 223 -10.82 6.45 2.68
CA GLY A 223 -12.00 6.16 1.80
C GLY A 223 -13.33 6.46 2.49
N SER A 224 -13.32 7.38 3.46
CA SER A 224 -14.53 7.95 4.07
C SER A 224 -14.57 9.45 3.85
N VAL A 225 -15.76 10.02 3.70
CA VAL A 225 -15.93 11.45 3.42
C VAL A 225 -15.19 12.33 4.44
N PHE A 226 -15.27 11.98 5.72
CA PHE A 226 -14.60 12.75 6.77
C PHE A 226 -13.07 12.74 6.63
N MET A 227 -12.48 11.54 6.51
CA MET A 227 -11.03 11.37 6.42
C MET A 227 -10.47 11.96 5.12
N ASP A 228 -11.16 11.72 4.00
CA ASP A 228 -10.68 12.15 2.70
C ASP A 228 -10.75 13.68 2.56
N LEU A 229 -11.87 14.32 2.95
CA LEU A 229 -11.96 15.79 2.91
C LEU A 229 -11.02 16.46 3.93
N PHE A 230 -10.79 15.83 5.09
CA PHE A 230 -9.82 16.33 6.08
C PHE A 230 -8.38 16.24 5.59
N ALA A 231 -7.97 15.10 5.01
CA ALA A 231 -6.60 14.85 4.57
C ALA A 231 -6.13 15.83 3.48
N PHE A 232 -7.04 16.31 2.65
CA PHE A 232 -6.77 17.28 1.60
C PHE A 232 -7.09 18.73 1.99
N ARG A 233 -7.45 18.99 3.25
CA ARG A 233 -8.01 20.30 3.64
C ARG A 233 -9.03 20.81 2.60
N ALA A 234 -9.96 19.93 2.20
CA ALA A 234 -10.86 20.19 1.07
C ALA A 234 -11.71 21.47 1.25
N ALA A 235 -12.05 21.83 2.51
CA ALA A 235 -12.69 23.09 2.81
C ALA A 235 -11.82 24.29 2.43
N HIS A 236 -10.51 24.28 2.72
CA HIS A 236 -9.57 25.33 2.33
C HIS A 236 -9.44 25.42 0.80
N LEU A 237 -9.26 24.28 0.11
CA LEU A 237 -9.21 24.26 -1.36
C LEU A 237 -10.50 24.83 -1.96
N HIS A 238 -11.65 24.46 -1.39
CA HIS A 238 -12.96 24.89 -1.90
C HIS A 238 -13.25 26.36 -1.61
N GLU A 239 -13.13 26.79 -0.35
CA GLU A 239 -13.57 28.12 0.08
C GLU A 239 -12.51 29.20 -0.11
N GLN A 240 -11.22 28.90 0.11
CA GLN A 240 -10.16 29.90 0.06
C GLN A 240 -9.53 29.98 -1.34
N LEU A 241 -9.32 28.83 -2.01
CA LEU A 241 -8.77 28.82 -3.36
C LEU A 241 -9.85 28.81 -4.45
N GLY A 242 -11.12 28.59 -4.10
CA GLY A 242 -12.24 28.60 -5.03
C GLY A 242 -12.31 27.38 -5.94
N VAL A 243 -11.67 26.28 -5.58
CA VAL A 243 -11.55 25.06 -6.39
C VAL A 243 -12.73 24.13 -6.19
N ASN A 244 -13.20 23.49 -7.25
CA ASN A 244 -14.06 22.33 -7.13
C ASN A 244 -13.23 21.10 -6.81
N VAL A 245 -13.61 20.37 -5.76
CA VAL A 245 -12.87 19.20 -5.24
C VAL A 245 -13.66 17.93 -5.52
N ALA A 246 -13.02 16.91 -6.11
CA ALA A 246 -13.56 15.57 -6.29
C ALA A 246 -12.63 14.53 -5.64
N ALA A 247 -12.94 14.09 -4.43
CA ALA A 247 -12.14 13.07 -3.74
C ALA A 247 -12.66 11.67 -4.06
N ILE A 248 -11.88 10.90 -4.85
CA ILE A 248 -12.25 9.54 -5.28
C ILE A 248 -11.99 8.53 -4.16
N VAL A 249 -12.88 7.53 -4.04
CA VAL A 249 -12.67 6.35 -3.16
C VAL A 249 -11.95 5.27 -3.95
N LEU A 250 -10.72 4.93 -3.56
CA LEU A 250 -9.90 3.92 -4.22
C LEU A 250 -10.53 2.51 -4.15
N PRO A 251 -10.16 1.60 -5.06
CA PRO A 251 -10.58 0.19 -5.00
C PRO A 251 -10.28 -0.42 -3.64
N VAL A 252 -11.15 -1.29 -3.17
CA VAL A 252 -11.12 -2.00 -1.88
C VAL A 252 -10.97 -1.12 -0.63
N HIS A 253 -11.24 0.19 -0.76
CA HIS A 253 -11.26 1.14 0.36
C HIS A 253 -12.67 1.62 0.69
N GLY A 254 -12.85 2.15 1.89
CA GLY A 254 -14.12 2.73 2.34
C GLY A 254 -15.32 1.79 2.16
N ALA A 255 -16.33 2.24 1.43
CA ALA A 255 -17.50 1.43 1.11
C ALA A 255 -17.21 0.30 0.08
N ARG A 256 -16.09 0.34 -0.60
CA ARG A 256 -15.66 -0.66 -1.59
C ARG A 256 -14.89 -1.83 -0.97
N ARG A 257 -14.55 -1.76 0.32
CA ARG A 257 -13.76 -2.81 0.98
C ARG A 257 -14.52 -4.13 1.07
N PRO A 258 -13.90 -5.26 0.72
CA PRO A 258 -14.49 -6.59 0.95
C PRO A 258 -14.20 -7.10 2.37
N SER A 259 -13.16 -6.59 3.02
CA SER A 259 -12.67 -7.00 4.33
C SER A 259 -13.01 -5.99 5.43
N ARG A 260 -12.59 -6.29 6.66
CA ARG A 260 -12.91 -5.45 7.83
C ARG A 260 -12.18 -4.10 7.80
N LEU A 261 -10.96 -4.07 7.30
CA LEU A 261 -10.13 -2.87 7.26
C LEU A 261 -10.10 -2.29 5.85
N SER A 262 -10.15 -0.97 5.76
CA SER A 262 -10.08 -0.24 4.49
C SER A 262 -8.72 -0.45 3.83
N GLY A 263 -8.72 -0.94 2.58
CA GLY A 263 -7.49 -1.16 1.82
C GLY A 263 -6.72 -2.43 2.18
N GLU A 264 -7.21 -3.29 3.07
CA GLU A 264 -6.50 -4.48 3.54
C GLU A 264 -6.03 -5.37 2.39
N GLU A 265 -6.83 -5.51 1.35
CA GLU A 265 -6.54 -6.31 0.16
C GLU A 265 -5.47 -5.66 -0.76
N PHE A 266 -5.18 -4.40 -0.56
CA PHE A 266 -4.20 -3.66 -1.36
C PHE A 266 -2.77 -3.88 -0.88
N LEU A 267 -2.55 -3.78 0.44
CA LEU A 267 -1.25 -3.93 1.11
C LEU A 267 -1.15 -5.31 1.77
N GLY A 268 -1.21 -6.37 0.97
CA GLY A 268 -1.16 -7.74 1.46
C GLY A 268 -0.06 -8.56 0.80
N PHE A 269 0.06 -9.80 1.24
CA PHE A 269 0.95 -10.79 0.62
C PHE A 269 0.43 -11.29 -0.75
N GLU A 270 -0.80 -10.93 -1.10
CA GLU A 270 -1.43 -11.18 -2.40
C GLU A 270 -0.98 -10.11 -3.41
N PHE A 271 0.25 -10.22 -3.93
CA PHE A 271 0.86 -9.21 -4.80
C PHE A 271 0.01 -8.88 -6.04
N MET A 272 -0.71 -9.86 -6.61
CA MET A 272 -1.59 -9.60 -7.74
C MET A 272 -2.81 -8.75 -7.37
N ASN A 273 -3.23 -8.73 -6.10
CA ASN A 273 -4.30 -7.82 -5.68
C ASN A 273 -3.84 -6.35 -5.77
N SER A 274 -2.58 -6.04 -5.45
CA SER A 274 -2.05 -4.68 -5.63
C SER A 274 -1.92 -4.29 -7.11
N VAL A 275 -1.53 -5.23 -7.98
CA VAL A 275 -1.53 -5.00 -9.44
C VAL A 275 -2.95 -4.67 -9.94
N HIS A 276 -3.94 -5.51 -9.64
CA HIS A 276 -5.34 -5.24 -10.02
C HIS A 276 -5.87 -3.95 -9.40
N GLY A 277 -5.53 -3.70 -8.12
CA GLY A 277 -5.99 -2.53 -7.39
C GLY A 277 -5.46 -1.21 -7.94
N LEU A 278 -4.17 -1.15 -8.27
CA LEU A 278 -3.54 0.02 -8.88
C LEU A 278 -4.05 0.26 -10.30
N THR A 279 -4.17 -0.81 -11.10
CA THR A 279 -4.73 -0.70 -12.45
C THR A 279 -6.17 -0.20 -12.44
N GLN A 280 -7.02 -0.75 -11.55
CA GLN A 280 -8.40 -0.27 -11.38
C GLN A 280 -8.45 1.15 -10.82
N ALA A 281 -7.52 1.55 -9.95
CA ALA A 281 -7.44 2.91 -9.44
C ALA A 281 -7.16 3.91 -10.57
N VAL A 282 -6.20 3.62 -11.44
CA VAL A 282 -5.91 4.44 -12.63
C VAL A 282 -7.15 4.51 -13.55
N TRP A 283 -7.79 3.38 -13.82
CA TRP A 283 -9.02 3.30 -14.60
C TRP A 283 -10.13 4.19 -14.02
N ASP A 284 -10.40 4.09 -12.73
CA ASP A 284 -11.49 4.83 -12.07
C ASP A 284 -11.18 6.34 -11.99
N VAL A 285 -9.90 6.73 -11.75
CA VAL A 285 -9.47 8.13 -11.75
C VAL A 285 -9.61 8.74 -13.14
N ARG A 286 -9.16 8.05 -14.19
CA ARG A 286 -9.29 8.53 -15.58
C ARG A 286 -10.75 8.67 -16.00
N ARG A 287 -11.64 7.79 -15.54
CA ARG A 287 -13.09 7.94 -15.72
C ARG A 287 -13.63 9.18 -15.01
N LEU A 288 -13.23 9.42 -13.77
CA LEU A 288 -13.64 10.62 -13.04
C LEU A 288 -13.10 11.89 -13.72
N LEU A 289 -11.86 11.90 -14.20
CA LEU A 289 -11.29 13.01 -14.98
C LEU A 289 -12.11 13.29 -16.25
N SER A 290 -12.57 12.25 -16.96
CA SER A 290 -13.43 12.42 -18.14
C SER A 290 -14.77 13.08 -17.79
N TRP A 291 -15.34 12.78 -16.62
CA TRP A 291 -16.54 13.44 -16.14
C TRP A 291 -16.26 14.90 -15.74
N VAL A 292 -15.14 15.17 -15.06
CA VAL A 292 -14.73 16.53 -14.68
C VAL A 292 -14.52 17.41 -15.91
N ARG A 293 -13.87 16.90 -16.97
CA ARG A 293 -13.68 17.65 -18.23
C ARG A 293 -15.02 18.14 -18.84
N ARG A 294 -16.09 17.37 -18.65
CA ARG A 294 -17.45 17.75 -19.09
C ARG A 294 -18.13 18.79 -18.19
N GLN A 295 -17.51 19.16 -17.06
CA GLN A 295 -17.97 20.27 -16.22
C GLN A 295 -17.35 21.61 -16.64
N ASP A 296 -16.64 21.67 -17.76
CA ASP A 296 -15.96 22.85 -18.31
C ASP A 296 -14.99 23.50 -17.28
N PRO A 297 -13.98 22.75 -16.80
CA PRO A 297 -13.03 23.28 -15.83
C PRO A 297 -12.14 24.36 -16.45
N THR A 298 -11.84 25.43 -15.71
CA THR A 298 -10.86 26.45 -16.14
C THR A 298 -9.42 25.92 -16.05
N ALA A 299 -9.16 24.99 -15.15
CA ALA A 299 -7.92 24.21 -15.00
C ALA A 299 -8.25 22.87 -14.32
N LEU A 300 -7.45 21.83 -14.57
CA LEU A 300 -7.68 20.50 -14.06
C LEU A 300 -6.41 19.90 -13.44
N GLY A 301 -6.48 19.53 -12.16
CA GLY A 301 -5.37 18.89 -11.47
C GLY A 301 -5.73 17.55 -10.83
N VAL A 302 -4.70 16.77 -10.54
CA VAL A 302 -4.76 15.58 -9.67
C VAL A 302 -3.84 15.80 -8.49
N PHE A 303 -4.35 15.55 -7.28
CA PHE A 303 -3.60 15.64 -6.04
C PHE A 303 -3.72 14.35 -5.25
N GLY A 304 -2.63 13.60 -5.13
CA GLY A 304 -2.60 12.33 -4.41
C GLY A 304 -1.62 12.31 -3.26
N VAL A 305 -1.95 11.59 -2.18
CA VAL A 305 -1.06 11.41 -1.02
C VAL A 305 -0.79 9.92 -0.77
N SER A 306 0.47 9.56 -0.46
CA SER A 306 0.88 8.21 -0.12
C SER A 306 0.54 7.22 -1.27
N LEU A 307 -0.33 6.22 -1.03
CA LEU A 307 -0.88 5.36 -2.10
C LEU A 307 -1.54 6.16 -3.22
N GLY A 308 -2.25 7.24 -2.86
CA GLY A 308 -2.82 8.17 -3.85
C GLY A 308 -1.75 8.91 -4.64
N GLY A 309 -0.59 9.18 -4.04
CA GLY A 309 0.58 9.72 -4.74
C GLY A 309 1.10 8.76 -5.80
N MET A 310 1.14 7.45 -5.52
CA MET A 310 1.47 6.41 -6.51
C MET A 310 0.46 6.41 -7.66
N VAL A 311 -0.83 6.47 -7.36
CA VAL A 311 -1.88 6.52 -8.40
C VAL A 311 -1.76 7.80 -9.23
N THR A 312 -1.48 8.96 -8.61
CA THR A 312 -1.24 10.22 -9.34
C THR A 312 -0.01 10.10 -10.24
N GLY A 313 1.06 9.47 -9.75
CA GLY A 313 2.24 9.18 -10.55
C GLY A 313 1.93 8.31 -11.77
N LEU A 314 1.12 7.28 -11.62
CA LEU A 314 0.66 6.44 -12.72
C LEU A 314 -0.25 7.21 -13.70
N VAL A 315 -1.20 7.99 -13.18
CA VAL A 315 -2.12 8.79 -14.01
C VAL A 315 -1.35 9.80 -14.86
N SER A 316 -0.24 10.35 -14.36
CA SER A 316 0.60 11.28 -15.12
C SER A 316 1.22 10.68 -16.39
N ALA A 317 1.26 9.34 -16.50
CA ALA A 317 1.71 8.65 -17.70
C ALA A 317 0.62 8.51 -18.78
N PHE A 318 -0.63 8.92 -18.50
CA PHE A 318 -1.77 8.76 -19.43
C PHE A 318 -2.53 10.06 -19.71
N GLU A 319 -2.35 11.10 -18.91
CA GLU A 319 -3.14 12.32 -18.95
C GLU A 319 -2.25 13.54 -19.28
N PRO A 320 -2.03 13.84 -20.57
CA PRO A 320 -1.13 14.93 -21.00
C PRO A 320 -1.66 16.33 -20.66
N ASP A 321 -2.98 16.47 -20.55
CA ASP A 321 -3.68 17.78 -20.43
C ASP A 321 -3.93 18.18 -18.97
N LEU A 322 -3.25 17.56 -18.00
CA LEU A 322 -3.32 18.00 -16.61
C LEU A 322 -2.51 19.27 -16.40
N ASP A 323 -3.14 20.28 -15.82
CA ASP A 323 -2.47 21.51 -15.41
C ASP A 323 -1.65 21.29 -14.13
N MET A 324 -2.02 20.27 -13.31
CA MET A 324 -1.30 19.90 -12.10
C MET A 324 -1.34 18.39 -11.83
N ALA A 325 -0.18 17.82 -11.54
CA ALA A 325 -0.01 16.50 -10.94
C ALA A 325 0.83 16.64 -9.66
N LEU A 326 0.15 16.81 -8.52
CA LEU A 326 0.78 16.98 -7.21
C LEU A 326 0.78 15.66 -6.42
N THR A 327 1.97 15.19 -6.04
CA THR A 327 2.11 14.01 -5.19
C THR A 327 2.67 14.39 -3.83
N GLY A 328 2.00 13.92 -2.77
CA GLY A 328 2.49 14.07 -1.40
C GLY A 328 2.95 12.74 -0.82
N ILE A 329 4.14 12.72 -0.19
CA ILE A 329 4.64 11.53 0.51
C ILE A 329 4.44 10.23 -0.30
N PRO A 330 4.81 10.19 -1.61
CA PRO A 330 4.39 9.15 -2.53
C PRO A 330 5.04 7.79 -2.22
N ILE A 331 4.28 6.71 -2.46
CA ILE A 331 4.81 5.37 -2.69
C ILE A 331 5.07 5.25 -4.19
N VAL A 332 6.15 4.58 -4.61
CA VAL A 332 6.46 4.34 -6.03
C VAL A 332 6.93 2.92 -6.31
N ASP A 333 7.42 2.23 -5.28
CA ASP A 333 7.89 0.86 -5.33
C ASP A 333 7.19 0.03 -4.23
N PHE A 334 6.14 -0.65 -4.63
CA PHE A 334 5.29 -1.39 -3.72
C PHE A 334 5.96 -2.65 -3.16
N PRO A 335 6.60 -3.53 -3.97
CA PRO A 335 7.34 -4.67 -3.46
C PRO A 335 8.51 -4.27 -2.55
N GLY A 336 9.27 -3.23 -2.93
CA GLY A 336 10.35 -2.71 -2.11
C GLY A 336 9.87 -2.15 -0.77
N LEU A 337 8.69 -1.52 -0.74
CA LEU A 337 8.07 -1.06 0.50
C LEU A 337 7.68 -2.25 1.41
N ILE A 338 7.09 -3.30 0.84
CA ILE A 338 6.77 -4.52 1.59
C ILE A 338 8.06 -5.16 2.13
N GLU A 339 9.09 -5.27 1.33
CA GLU A 339 10.40 -5.80 1.74
C GLU A 339 10.99 -4.98 2.88
N HIS A 340 11.00 -3.65 2.78
CA HIS A 340 11.53 -2.74 3.80
C HIS A 340 10.85 -2.95 5.17
N HIS A 341 9.53 -3.14 5.17
CA HIS A 341 8.75 -3.27 6.39
C HIS A 341 8.59 -4.69 6.91
N ALA A 342 8.81 -5.71 6.07
CA ALA A 342 8.63 -7.09 6.46
C ALA A 342 9.65 -7.51 7.53
N PRO A 343 9.25 -8.26 8.57
CA PRO A 343 10.19 -8.89 9.50
C PRO A 343 11.17 -9.80 8.75
N ARG A 344 12.44 -9.79 9.18
CA ARG A 344 13.53 -10.51 8.49
C ARG A 344 13.21 -11.98 8.17
N HIS A 345 12.52 -12.68 9.07
CA HIS A 345 12.15 -14.08 8.84
C HIS A 345 11.12 -14.27 7.71
N LEU A 346 10.29 -13.26 7.45
CA LEU A 346 9.35 -13.25 6.31
C LEU A 346 10.07 -12.87 5.01
N GLN A 347 10.99 -11.90 5.08
CA GLN A 347 11.85 -11.55 3.93
C GLN A 347 12.61 -12.79 3.45
N MET A 348 13.35 -13.46 4.34
CA MET A 348 14.13 -14.66 4.00
C MET A 348 13.25 -15.75 3.37
N ARG A 349 12.06 -15.99 3.91
CA ARG A 349 11.14 -16.96 3.34
C ARG A 349 10.60 -16.55 1.98
N SER A 350 10.31 -15.26 1.78
CA SER A 350 9.88 -14.75 0.49
C SER A 350 10.98 -14.90 -0.57
N ILE A 351 12.24 -14.70 -0.20
CA ILE A 351 13.40 -14.95 -1.06
C ILE A 351 13.53 -16.45 -1.39
N GLU A 352 13.39 -17.34 -0.39
CA GLU A 352 13.42 -18.80 -0.59
C GLU A 352 12.37 -19.30 -1.61
N HIS A 353 11.25 -18.58 -1.73
CA HIS A 353 10.17 -18.88 -2.67
C HIS A 353 10.20 -18.01 -3.94
N ASN A 354 11.29 -17.30 -4.23
CA ASN A 354 11.42 -16.43 -5.40
C ASN A 354 10.35 -15.34 -5.51
N ILE A 355 9.85 -14.82 -4.38
CA ILE A 355 8.86 -13.73 -4.36
C ILE A 355 9.56 -12.38 -4.37
N LEU A 356 10.44 -12.11 -3.38
CA LEU A 356 11.15 -10.84 -3.20
C LEU A 356 12.59 -10.86 -3.75
N ASN A 357 12.85 -11.60 -4.82
CA ASN A 357 14.16 -11.69 -5.50
C ASN A 357 14.14 -11.13 -6.91
N GLY A 358 13.26 -10.19 -7.20
CA GLY A 358 13.08 -9.56 -8.50
C GLY A 358 11.73 -9.85 -9.16
N THR A 359 11.15 -11.05 -9.01
CA THR A 359 9.90 -11.42 -9.70
C THR A 359 8.74 -10.50 -9.35
N ALA A 360 8.56 -10.16 -8.07
CA ALA A 360 7.53 -9.21 -7.67
C ALA A 360 7.79 -7.80 -8.22
N GLN A 361 9.05 -7.35 -8.25
CA GLN A 361 9.44 -6.08 -8.82
C GLN A 361 9.14 -6.03 -10.31
N ASP A 362 9.50 -7.10 -11.07
CA ASP A 362 9.23 -7.18 -12.51
C ASP A 362 7.72 -7.16 -12.79
N VAL A 363 6.93 -7.97 -12.10
CA VAL A 363 5.47 -8.00 -12.24
C VAL A 363 4.84 -6.63 -11.90
N HIS A 364 5.41 -5.90 -10.92
CA HIS A 364 4.87 -4.59 -10.54
C HIS A 364 5.33 -3.44 -11.44
N LYS A 365 6.20 -3.66 -12.44
CA LYS A 365 6.53 -2.64 -13.45
C LYS A 365 5.28 -2.08 -14.11
N VAL A 366 4.29 -2.91 -14.39
CA VAL A 366 3.03 -2.49 -15.02
C VAL A 366 2.16 -1.57 -14.15
N VAL A 367 2.52 -1.40 -12.88
CA VAL A 367 1.84 -0.48 -11.95
C VAL A 367 2.83 0.37 -11.16
N SER A 368 4.05 0.53 -11.66
CA SER A 368 5.06 1.40 -11.07
C SER A 368 5.16 2.71 -11.85
N PRO A 369 4.96 3.88 -11.22
CA PRO A 369 5.15 5.16 -11.90
C PRO A 369 6.60 5.37 -12.37
N LEU A 370 7.57 4.64 -11.81
CA LEU A 370 8.98 4.70 -12.23
C LEU A 370 9.27 3.93 -13.52
N ALA A 371 8.35 3.07 -13.96
CA ALA A 371 8.51 2.26 -15.17
C ALA A 371 7.77 2.87 -16.39
N MET A 372 7.14 4.03 -16.22
CA MET A 372 6.36 4.72 -17.26
C MET A 372 6.79 6.17 -17.36
N ALA A 373 7.11 6.64 -18.56
CA ALA A 373 7.41 8.05 -18.77
C ALA A 373 6.14 8.90 -18.54
N PRO A 374 6.21 9.97 -17.73
CA PRO A 374 5.07 10.86 -17.55
C PRO A 374 4.82 11.65 -18.84
N VAL A 375 3.56 11.67 -19.31
CA VAL A 375 3.13 12.51 -20.45
C VAL A 375 2.61 13.87 -19.97
N THR A 376 2.25 14.00 -18.70
CA THR A 376 1.94 15.31 -18.08
C THR A 376 3.17 16.21 -18.15
N ARG A 377 2.97 17.48 -18.53
CA ARG A 377 4.06 18.45 -18.69
C ARG A 377 4.96 18.55 -17.46
N PRO A 378 6.27 18.76 -17.62
CA PRO A 378 7.20 18.89 -16.50
C PRO A 378 6.81 19.98 -15.49
N ASP A 379 6.37 21.13 -15.98
CA ASP A 379 5.93 22.28 -15.19
C ASP A 379 4.59 22.07 -14.46
N SER A 380 3.84 21.05 -14.82
CA SER A 380 2.60 20.64 -14.12
C SER A 380 2.86 19.70 -12.93
N ARG A 381 4.05 19.13 -12.81
CA ARG A 381 4.41 18.14 -11.78
C ARG A 381 4.96 18.81 -10.54
N ALA A 382 4.60 18.31 -9.35
CA ALA A 382 5.15 18.77 -8.08
C ALA A 382 5.11 17.67 -7.03
N ILE A 383 6.03 17.72 -6.05
CA ILE A 383 6.16 16.71 -4.99
C ILE A 383 6.32 17.40 -3.63
N PHE A 384 5.72 16.84 -2.58
CA PHE A 384 6.18 17.11 -1.22
C PHE A 384 6.47 15.81 -0.48
N ALA A 385 7.54 15.81 0.34
CA ALA A 385 8.00 14.62 1.03
C ALA A 385 8.60 14.90 2.39
N GLY A 386 8.36 14.00 3.34
CA GLY A 386 8.89 14.11 4.70
C GLY A 386 10.29 13.52 4.82
N LEU A 387 11.23 14.30 5.38
CA LEU A 387 12.60 13.85 5.64
C LEU A 387 12.68 12.78 6.72
N GLY A 388 11.67 12.69 7.59
CA GLY A 388 11.53 11.66 8.62
C GLY A 388 10.44 10.64 8.34
N ASP A 389 9.99 10.52 7.09
CA ASP A 389 8.96 9.54 6.69
C ASP A 389 9.49 8.11 6.82
N ARG A 390 8.79 7.32 7.66
CA ARG A 390 9.13 5.91 7.89
C ARG A 390 8.13 4.95 7.27
N LEU A 391 7.00 5.44 6.76
CA LEU A 391 5.99 4.63 6.08
C LEU A 391 6.30 4.49 4.59
N ALA A 392 6.41 5.63 3.88
CA ALA A 392 6.85 5.70 2.50
C ALA A 392 8.20 6.44 2.46
N THR A 393 9.27 5.75 2.77
CA THR A 393 10.58 6.35 3.03
C THR A 393 10.94 7.49 2.06
N THR A 394 11.76 8.44 2.52
CA THR A 394 12.25 9.58 1.71
C THR A 394 12.80 9.13 0.35
N ASP A 395 13.40 7.92 0.28
CA ASP A 395 13.89 7.32 -0.97
C ASP A 395 12.79 7.09 -2.01
N GLN A 396 11.57 6.75 -1.60
CA GLN A 396 10.44 6.59 -2.53
C GLN A 396 10.15 7.90 -3.27
N ALA A 397 10.09 9.00 -2.53
CA ALA A 397 9.87 10.34 -3.10
C ALA A 397 11.06 10.81 -3.94
N ARG A 398 12.31 10.54 -3.50
CA ARG A 398 13.52 10.87 -4.25
C ARG A 398 13.55 10.18 -5.62
N ARG A 399 13.26 8.89 -5.66
CA ARG A 399 13.19 8.12 -6.92
C ARG A 399 12.15 8.69 -7.90
N LEU A 400 11.00 9.14 -7.40
CA LEU A 400 10.00 9.81 -8.24
C LEU A 400 10.49 11.18 -8.70
N TRP A 401 11.13 11.94 -7.83
CA TRP A 401 11.70 13.24 -8.15
C TRP A 401 12.74 13.13 -9.27
N GLU A 402 13.67 12.19 -9.17
CA GLU A 402 14.64 11.91 -10.24
C GLU A 402 13.96 11.46 -11.55
N HIS A 403 12.96 10.57 -11.45
CA HIS A 403 12.23 10.05 -12.61
C HIS A 403 11.38 11.12 -13.31
N TRP A 404 10.95 12.13 -12.58
CA TRP A 404 10.15 13.24 -13.10
C TRP A 404 10.97 14.43 -13.55
N ASP A 405 12.30 14.28 -13.70
CA ASP A 405 13.24 15.35 -14.09
C ASP A 405 13.28 16.50 -13.07
N GLU A 406 13.35 16.15 -11.79
CA GLU A 406 13.57 17.10 -10.69
C GLU A 406 12.49 18.21 -10.59
N PRO A 407 11.20 17.88 -10.52
CA PRO A 407 10.16 18.88 -10.45
C PRO A 407 10.23 19.69 -9.15
N GLU A 408 9.48 20.78 -9.11
CA GLU A 408 9.33 21.60 -7.91
C GLU A 408 8.93 20.74 -6.70
N THR A 409 9.73 20.82 -5.62
CA THR A 409 9.60 19.87 -4.51
C THR A 409 9.76 20.55 -3.15
N CYS A 410 8.85 20.21 -2.23
CA CYS A 410 8.93 20.59 -0.83
C CYS A 410 9.40 19.41 0.04
N TRP A 411 10.68 19.43 0.43
CA TRP A 411 11.21 18.53 1.45
C TRP A 411 10.94 19.13 2.84
N PHE A 412 10.05 18.54 3.63
CA PHE A 412 9.70 19.08 4.94
C PHE A 412 10.26 18.24 6.10
N ALA A 413 10.61 18.89 7.20
CA ALA A 413 11.13 18.24 8.39
C ALA A 413 9.99 17.59 9.21
N GLY A 414 9.41 16.52 8.68
CA GLY A 414 8.29 15.79 9.26
C GLY A 414 8.22 14.34 8.82
N ASN A 415 7.19 13.65 9.28
CA ASN A 415 6.93 12.25 8.99
C ASN A 415 5.75 12.08 8.01
N HIS A 416 5.35 10.81 7.77
CA HIS A 416 4.30 10.46 6.81
C HIS A 416 2.97 11.19 7.05
N VAL A 417 2.50 11.24 8.28
CA VAL A 417 1.24 11.93 8.60
C VAL A 417 1.43 13.41 8.97
N GLY A 418 2.68 13.85 9.16
CA GLY A 418 3.04 15.19 9.59
C GLY A 418 2.67 16.31 8.62
N TYR A 419 2.49 15.98 7.34
CA TYR A 419 2.03 16.96 6.34
C TYR A 419 0.70 17.60 6.72
N LEU A 420 -0.16 16.88 7.45
CA LEU A 420 -1.49 17.38 7.88
C LEU A 420 -1.38 18.66 8.72
N TRP A 421 -0.28 18.82 9.45
CA TRP A 421 -0.05 19.95 10.38
C TRP A 421 1.10 20.86 9.95
N SER A 422 1.77 20.56 8.83
CA SER A 422 2.92 21.32 8.37
C SER A 422 2.48 22.56 7.59
N ASP A 423 2.68 23.74 8.15
CA ASP A 423 2.43 25.01 7.45
C ASP A 423 3.30 25.12 6.19
N THR A 424 4.54 24.62 6.24
CA THR A 424 5.46 24.58 5.07
C THR A 424 4.85 23.81 3.91
N VAL A 425 4.26 22.65 4.20
CA VAL A 425 3.60 21.82 3.14
C VAL A 425 2.38 22.54 2.59
N TRP A 426 1.55 23.13 3.43
CA TRP A 426 0.31 23.77 2.95
C TRP A 426 0.58 25.08 2.23
N GLN A 427 1.60 25.85 2.62
CA GLN A 427 2.07 27.00 1.84
C GLN A 427 2.60 26.56 0.47
N PHE A 428 3.31 25.44 0.40
CA PHE A 428 3.75 24.86 -0.86
C PHE A 428 2.56 24.39 -1.72
N VAL A 429 1.58 23.70 -1.14
CA VAL A 429 0.35 23.29 -1.85
C VAL A 429 -0.36 24.52 -2.43
N ASP A 430 -0.58 25.55 -1.62
CA ASP A 430 -1.22 26.81 -2.09
C ASP A 430 -0.43 27.45 -3.24
N HIS A 431 0.90 27.50 -3.12
CA HIS A 431 1.77 28.00 -4.18
C HIS A 431 1.63 27.19 -5.48
N VAL A 432 1.64 25.85 -5.39
CA VAL A 432 1.48 24.96 -6.55
C VAL A 432 0.11 25.18 -7.21
N PHE A 433 -0.96 25.26 -6.43
CA PHE A 433 -2.30 25.53 -6.97
C PHE A 433 -2.35 26.86 -7.69
N GLN A 434 -1.81 27.94 -7.10
CA GLN A 434 -1.78 29.29 -7.68
C GLN A 434 -0.95 29.33 -8.97
N SER A 435 0.27 28.78 -8.94
CA SER A 435 1.20 28.82 -10.07
C SER A 435 0.76 27.96 -11.26
N ARG A 436 -0.13 26.99 -11.05
CA ARG A 436 -0.73 26.14 -12.10
C ARG A 436 -2.14 26.56 -12.50
N GLY A 437 -2.63 27.74 -12.05
CA GLY A 437 -3.94 28.27 -12.40
C GLY A 437 -5.11 27.53 -11.75
N LEU A 438 -4.89 26.77 -10.68
CA LEU A 438 -5.95 26.10 -9.94
C LEU A 438 -6.48 26.99 -8.79
N THR A 439 -6.68 28.24 -9.05
CA THR A 439 -7.36 29.21 -8.15
C THR A 439 -8.39 30.00 -8.92
N ALA A 440 -9.47 30.42 -8.24
CA ALA A 440 -10.54 31.24 -8.85
C ALA A 440 -10.43 32.71 -8.44
#